data_52a086c171aa7aebdb43ce60935cce8d
#
_entry.id   52a086c171aa7aebdb43ce60935cce8d
#
_cell.length_a   1.000
_cell.length_b   1.000
_cell.length_c   1.000
_cell.angle_alpha   90.00
_cell.angle_beta   90.00
_cell.angle_gamma   90.00
#
_symmetry.space_group_name_H-M   'P 1'
#
loop_
_entity.id
_entity.type
_entity.pdbx_description
1 polymer ?
#
loop_
_entity_poly.entity_id
_entity_poly.type
_entity_poly.pdbx_seq_one_letter_code
_entity_poly.pdbx_strand_id
1 'polypeptide(L)'
;MNGSKMPTLADVGRIAGVSRGTVSNVFNHPDRVRSDVRERVEAAAHQLGYDGPDPRGRVLRDGKFNAIGCMPPGAYAIGDMIRSPYLRELMLGVSLVCDEVGATLSLVNGTDATRTSTIREALVDGFILGHSADIDLITSAQRRRLPFVILESDAGPDVNSIRIDGRSGALMAVRHLTALGHRAFAILSIRRTSGPPIVHKPSKGKRKIRAGFPLDHERLEGFAQGLAEVDLSIDAVPIIETIPGDPSAGAVVFDRAPEATAILTMSDWQAITVLDEAVRRGINIPEHVSVVGFDGTAEAARTTPPLSTVAQNIVQKGRLAAAMVFANGPPKQIVMPVELVVRASTARPRG
;
A
#
# COMPACT_ATOMS: atom_id res chain seq x y z
N MET A 1 -19.39 43.69 5.78
CA MET A 1 -20.12 42.42 5.71
C MET A 1 -20.42 42.00 7.13
N ASN A 2 -21.71 42.11 7.53
CA ASN A 2 -22.17 41.72 8.87
C ASN A 2 -21.98 40.21 9.04
N GLY A 3 -21.08 39.78 9.91
CA GLY A 3 -20.92 38.38 10.30
C GLY A 3 -22.17 37.92 11.04
N SER A 4 -23.14 37.34 10.32
CA SER A 4 -24.27 36.67 10.97
C SER A 4 -23.70 35.54 11.82
N LYS A 5 -23.89 35.61 13.11
CA LYS A 5 -23.48 34.56 14.06
C LYS A 5 -24.15 33.26 13.65
N MET A 6 -23.33 32.24 13.36
CA MET A 6 -23.88 30.94 12.99
C MET A 6 -24.79 30.41 14.09
N PRO A 7 -25.96 29.85 13.73
CA PRO A 7 -26.91 29.31 14.70
C PRO A 7 -26.26 28.19 15.51
N THR A 8 -26.69 28.06 16.76
CA THR A 8 -26.14 27.09 17.72
C THR A 8 -27.20 26.06 18.13
N LEU A 9 -26.75 24.95 18.75
CA LEU A 9 -27.67 23.98 19.41
C LEU A 9 -28.66 24.63 20.37
N ALA A 10 -28.26 25.73 21.05
CA ALA A 10 -29.12 26.45 21.97
C ALA A 10 -30.21 27.23 21.24
N ASP A 11 -29.90 27.80 20.06
CA ASP A 11 -30.88 28.52 19.25
C ASP A 11 -31.94 27.58 18.68
N VAL A 12 -31.52 26.40 18.20
CA VAL A 12 -32.45 25.34 17.75
C VAL A 12 -33.33 24.87 18.91
N GLY A 13 -32.73 24.62 20.09
CA GLY A 13 -33.48 24.20 21.28
C GLY A 13 -34.53 25.20 21.70
N ARG A 14 -34.22 26.48 21.62
CA ARG A 14 -35.17 27.59 21.94
C ARG A 14 -36.38 27.60 20.99
N ILE A 15 -36.17 27.41 19.69
CA ILE A 15 -37.25 27.36 18.70
C ILE A 15 -38.07 26.08 18.83
N ALA A 16 -37.41 24.94 19.00
CA ALA A 16 -38.06 23.63 19.12
C ALA A 16 -38.75 23.41 20.48
N GLY A 17 -38.51 24.27 21.47
CA GLY A 17 -39.05 24.13 22.83
C GLY A 17 -38.44 22.94 23.58
N VAL A 18 -37.13 22.66 23.39
CA VAL A 18 -36.45 21.55 24.03
C VAL A 18 -35.06 21.94 24.56
N SER A 19 -34.47 21.11 25.40
CA SER A 19 -33.13 21.37 25.93
C SER A 19 -32.04 21.22 24.84
N ARG A 20 -30.89 21.90 25.04
CA ARG A 20 -29.69 21.73 24.19
C ARG A 20 -29.28 20.28 24.11
N GLY A 21 -29.38 19.50 25.19
CA GLY A 21 -29.08 18.07 25.22
C GLY A 21 -30.03 17.26 24.35
N THR A 22 -31.32 17.60 24.31
CA THR A 22 -32.29 16.95 23.44
C THR A 22 -31.98 17.22 21.97
N VAL A 23 -31.64 18.47 21.61
CA VAL A 23 -31.20 18.81 20.24
C VAL A 23 -29.94 17.98 19.85
N SER A 24 -28.95 17.94 20.73
CA SER A 24 -27.75 17.15 20.52
C SER A 24 -28.06 15.66 20.29
N ASN A 25 -29.01 15.11 21.03
CA ASN A 25 -29.43 13.71 20.88
C ASN A 25 -30.15 13.46 19.55
N VAL A 26 -30.95 14.41 19.06
CA VAL A 26 -31.59 14.27 17.73
C VAL A 26 -30.56 14.09 16.63
N PHE A 27 -29.45 14.82 16.66
CA PHE A 27 -28.41 14.73 15.65
C PHE A 27 -27.43 13.55 15.85
N ASN A 28 -27.14 13.17 17.10
CA ASN A 28 -26.13 12.16 17.38
C ASN A 28 -26.72 10.77 17.71
N HIS A 29 -27.94 10.69 18.20
CA HIS A 29 -28.63 9.48 18.66
C HIS A 29 -30.12 9.56 18.36
N PRO A 30 -30.53 9.70 17.08
CA PRO A 30 -31.93 9.90 16.71
C PRO A 30 -32.87 8.83 17.24
N ASP A 31 -32.36 7.59 17.36
CA ASP A 31 -33.14 6.45 17.87
C ASP A 31 -33.52 6.57 19.36
N ARG A 32 -32.86 7.46 20.12
CA ARG A 32 -33.13 7.70 21.54
C ARG A 32 -34.13 8.81 21.76
N VAL A 33 -34.62 9.45 20.69
CA VAL A 33 -35.54 10.59 20.76
C VAL A 33 -36.86 10.23 20.09
N ARG A 34 -37.97 10.60 20.74
CA ARG A 34 -39.32 10.39 20.20
C ARG A 34 -39.48 11.11 18.86
N SER A 35 -40.24 10.51 17.93
CA SER A 35 -40.46 11.05 16.58
C SER A 35 -41.01 12.48 16.57
N ASP A 36 -41.99 12.78 17.46
CA ASP A 36 -42.59 14.10 17.55
C ASP A 36 -41.58 15.20 17.98
N VAL A 37 -40.63 14.83 18.84
CA VAL A 37 -39.57 15.75 19.28
C VAL A 37 -38.52 15.91 18.17
N ARG A 38 -38.16 14.83 17.48
CA ARG A 38 -37.21 14.84 16.38
C ARG A 38 -37.68 15.76 15.25
N GLU A 39 -38.93 15.59 14.81
CA GLU A 39 -39.54 16.42 13.75
C GLU A 39 -39.52 17.91 14.09
N ARG A 40 -39.86 18.29 15.34
CA ARG A 40 -39.81 19.69 15.79
C ARG A 40 -38.40 20.26 15.77
N VAL A 41 -37.42 19.47 16.19
CA VAL A 41 -36.01 19.89 16.20
C VAL A 41 -35.47 20.03 14.78
N GLU A 42 -35.77 19.09 13.88
CA GLU A 42 -35.37 19.13 12.47
C GLU A 42 -35.98 20.34 11.75
N ALA A 43 -37.29 20.63 11.98
CA ALA A 43 -37.96 21.81 11.45
C ALA A 43 -37.31 23.12 11.96
N ALA A 44 -37.00 23.21 13.25
CA ALA A 44 -36.34 24.37 13.83
C ALA A 44 -34.91 24.55 13.30
N ALA A 45 -34.16 23.47 13.11
CA ALA A 45 -32.83 23.47 12.52
C ALA A 45 -32.88 23.98 11.07
N HIS A 46 -33.79 23.46 10.26
CA HIS A 46 -34.00 23.90 8.87
C HIS A 46 -34.35 25.39 8.79
N GLN A 47 -35.26 25.86 9.67
CA GLN A 47 -35.64 27.26 9.73
C GLN A 47 -34.45 28.19 10.02
N LEU A 48 -33.51 27.75 10.83
CA LEU A 48 -32.31 28.51 11.20
C LEU A 48 -31.13 28.31 10.20
N GLY A 49 -31.23 27.41 9.26
CA GLY A 49 -30.08 27.00 8.45
C GLY A 49 -28.97 26.31 9.28
N TYR A 50 -29.39 25.51 10.28
CA TYR A 50 -28.50 24.80 11.18
C TYR A 50 -28.32 23.33 10.71
N ASP A 51 -27.12 22.98 10.22
CA ASP A 51 -26.84 21.67 9.64
C ASP A 51 -26.39 20.60 10.67
N GLY A 52 -26.44 20.95 11.97
CA GLY A 52 -26.01 20.03 13.03
C GLY A 52 -24.84 20.55 13.87
N PRO A 53 -24.45 19.77 14.91
CA PRO A 53 -23.35 20.14 15.78
C PRO A 53 -22.03 20.21 15.03
N ASP A 54 -21.18 21.21 15.31
CA ASP A 54 -19.84 21.32 14.76
C ASP A 54 -19.04 20.01 15.06
N PRO A 55 -18.56 19.29 14.03
CA PRO A 55 -17.76 18.08 14.22
C PRO A 55 -16.54 18.29 15.12
N ARG A 56 -15.94 19.50 15.11
CA ARG A 56 -14.80 19.85 15.99
C ARG A 56 -15.17 19.77 17.47
N GLY A 57 -16.41 20.14 17.80
CA GLY A 57 -16.93 20.02 19.18
C GLY A 57 -17.07 18.57 19.64
N ARG A 58 -17.34 17.63 18.73
CA ARG A 58 -17.36 16.19 19.00
C ARG A 58 -15.94 15.68 19.27
N VAL A 59 -14.98 16.04 18.42
CA VAL A 59 -13.57 15.66 18.61
C VAL A 59 -13.04 16.14 19.95
N LEU A 60 -13.31 17.39 20.34
CA LEU A 60 -12.88 17.94 21.63
C LEU A 60 -13.50 17.22 22.84
N ARG A 61 -14.73 16.70 22.71
CA ARG A 61 -15.42 15.99 23.78
C ARG A 61 -15.01 14.51 23.86
N ASP A 62 -14.97 13.85 22.73
CA ASP A 62 -14.84 12.38 22.65
C ASP A 62 -13.38 11.96 22.40
N GLY A 63 -12.49 12.90 22.01
CA GLY A 63 -11.09 12.66 21.69
C GLY A 63 -10.88 11.79 20.44
N LYS A 64 -11.94 11.54 19.64
CA LYS A 64 -11.90 10.66 18.48
C LYS A 64 -12.14 11.45 17.19
N PHE A 65 -11.28 11.19 16.20
CA PHE A 65 -11.40 11.77 14.85
C PHE A 65 -12.29 10.93 13.93
N ASN A 66 -12.49 9.67 14.29
CA ASN A 66 -13.13 8.66 13.46
C ASN A 66 -12.42 8.50 12.12
N ALA A 67 -11.11 8.42 12.18
CA ALA A 67 -10.23 8.37 11.02
C ALA A 67 -9.04 7.43 11.23
N ILE A 68 -8.65 6.71 10.18
CA ILE A 68 -7.43 5.93 10.12
C ILE A 68 -6.44 6.58 9.14
N GLY A 69 -5.19 6.76 9.57
CA GLY A 69 -4.12 7.30 8.72
C GLY A 69 -3.41 6.19 7.97
N CYS A 70 -3.31 6.32 6.64
CA CYS A 70 -2.50 5.44 5.82
C CYS A 70 -1.27 6.19 5.30
N MET A 71 -0.09 5.75 5.70
CA MET A 71 1.20 6.31 5.29
C MET A 71 1.90 5.33 4.33
N PRO A 72 2.33 5.80 3.14
CA PRO A 72 2.99 4.94 2.16
C PRO A 72 4.39 4.51 2.61
N PRO A 73 4.96 3.46 1.99
CA PRO A 73 6.35 3.05 2.22
C PRO A 73 7.35 4.05 1.61
N GLY A 74 8.52 4.17 2.22
CA GLY A 74 9.65 4.91 1.67
C GLY A 74 9.37 6.39 1.39
N ALA A 75 9.96 6.92 0.35
CA ALA A 75 9.85 8.32 -0.09
C ALA A 75 8.63 8.60 -0.99
N TYR A 76 7.60 7.73 -0.97
CA TYR A 76 6.40 7.94 -1.78
C TYR A 76 5.58 9.12 -1.28
N ALA A 77 5.23 10.00 -2.20
CA ALA A 77 4.26 11.06 -1.96
C ALA A 77 2.82 10.53 -2.08
N ILE A 78 1.84 11.33 -1.64
CA ILE A 78 0.41 10.98 -1.78
C ILE A 78 0.03 10.68 -3.24
N GLY A 79 0.59 11.43 -4.20
CA GLY A 79 0.36 11.18 -5.63
C GLY A 79 0.81 9.79 -6.08
N ASP A 80 1.86 9.25 -5.47
CA ASP A 80 2.35 7.90 -5.78
C ASP A 80 1.42 6.83 -5.20
N MET A 81 0.79 7.10 -4.04
CA MET A 81 -0.24 6.22 -3.48
C MET A 81 -1.42 6.05 -4.45
N ILE A 82 -1.83 7.14 -5.10
CA ILE A 82 -2.95 7.13 -6.04
C ILE A 82 -2.57 6.44 -7.36
N ARG A 83 -1.33 6.61 -7.83
CA ARG A 83 -0.85 6.00 -9.07
C ARG A 83 -0.49 4.53 -8.94
N SER A 84 0.01 4.10 -7.78
CA SER A 84 0.45 2.73 -7.56
C SER A 84 -0.71 1.74 -7.57
N PRO A 85 -0.73 0.74 -8.46
CA PRO A 85 -1.74 -0.31 -8.45
C PRO A 85 -1.84 -1.02 -7.10
N TYR A 86 -0.70 -1.40 -6.53
CA TYR A 86 -0.64 -2.04 -5.23
C TYR A 86 -1.25 -1.18 -4.11
N LEU A 87 -0.87 0.11 -4.03
CA LEU A 87 -1.37 0.98 -2.95
C LEU A 87 -2.85 1.30 -3.12
N ARG A 88 -3.38 1.40 -4.36
CA ARG A 88 -4.83 1.54 -4.60
C ARG A 88 -5.62 0.35 -4.08
N GLU A 89 -5.18 -0.87 -4.34
CA GLU A 89 -5.85 -2.07 -3.84
C GLU A 89 -5.75 -2.21 -2.32
N LEU A 90 -4.61 -1.83 -1.75
CA LEU A 90 -4.45 -1.77 -0.30
C LEU A 90 -5.45 -0.78 0.32
N MET A 91 -5.54 0.44 -0.23
CA MET A 91 -6.49 1.46 0.22
C MET A 91 -7.94 1.04 0.02
N LEU A 92 -8.26 0.31 -1.06
CA LEU A 92 -9.57 -0.28 -1.24
C LEU A 92 -9.90 -1.22 -0.08
N GLY A 93 -8.97 -2.10 0.30
CA GLY A 93 -9.18 -2.99 1.45
C GLY A 93 -9.41 -2.24 2.76
N VAL A 94 -8.66 -1.15 2.99
CA VAL A 94 -8.81 -0.29 4.17
C VAL A 94 -10.16 0.42 4.15
N SER A 95 -10.55 1.00 3.00
CA SER A 95 -11.80 1.76 2.87
C SER A 95 -13.05 0.90 3.14
N LEU A 96 -13.05 -0.35 2.70
CA LEU A 96 -14.14 -1.28 2.98
C LEU A 96 -14.42 -1.45 4.48
N VAL A 97 -13.36 -1.50 5.30
CA VAL A 97 -13.52 -1.56 6.76
C VAL A 97 -13.92 -0.20 7.34
N CYS A 98 -13.39 0.90 6.79
CA CYS A 98 -13.82 2.23 7.19
C CYS A 98 -15.33 2.44 6.95
N ASP A 99 -15.84 2.00 5.80
CA ASP A 99 -17.28 2.07 5.48
C ASP A 99 -18.12 1.26 6.46
N GLU A 100 -17.67 0.05 6.84
CA GLU A 100 -18.36 -0.82 7.81
C GLU A 100 -18.48 -0.17 9.21
N VAL A 101 -17.48 0.62 9.63
CA VAL A 101 -17.45 1.26 10.96
C VAL A 101 -17.80 2.75 10.94
N GLY A 102 -18.12 3.31 9.77
CA GLY A 102 -18.42 4.72 9.57
C GLY A 102 -17.24 5.65 9.83
N ALA A 103 -16.00 5.18 9.58
CA ALA A 103 -14.78 5.96 9.72
C ALA A 103 -14.29 6.54 8.37
N THR A 104 -13.32 7.43 8.43
CA THR A 104 -12.68 8.01 7.25
C THR A 104 -11.28 7.46 7.05
N LEU A 105 -10.84 7.36 5.79
CA LEU A 105 -9.45 7.07 5.42
C LEU A 105 -8.72 8.39 5.16
N SER A 106 -7.64 8.63 5.89
CA SER A 106 -6.76 9.79 5.72
C SER A 106 -5.44 9.37 5.07
N LEU A 107 -5.11 9.94 3.92
CA LEU A 107 -3.80 9.74 3.31
C LEU A 107 -2.79 10.66 3.98
N VAL A 108 -1.80 10.06 4.63
CA VAL A 108 -0.81 10.79 5.43
C VAL A 108 0.49 10.90 4.64
N ASN A 109 0.98 12.12 4.43
CA ASN A 109 2.22 12.33 3.70
C ASN A 109 3.41 11.71 4.45
N GLY A 110 4.25 10.98 3.73
CA GLY A 110 5.33 10.17 4.28
C GLY A 110 6.70 10.44 3.69
N THR A 111 6.99 11.64 3.16
CA THR A 111 8.35 11.95 2.68
C THR A 111 9.37 11.89 3.82
N ASP A 112 10.59 11.42 3.54
CA ASP A 112 11.61 11.14 4.56
C ASP A 112 11.86 12.31 5.52
N ALA A 113 11.81 13.55 5.02
CA ALA A 113 12.02 14.75 5.83
C ALA A 113 10.88 15.05 6.83
N THR A 114 9.66 14.55 6.59
CA THR A 114 8.46 14.95 7.34
C THR A 114 7.73 13.81 8.03
N ARG A 115 8.11 12.55 7.82
CA ARG A 115 7.37 11.38 8.31
C ARG A 115 7.06 11.42 9.81
N THR A 116 8.08 11.71 10.61
CA THR A 116 7.96 11.74 12.08
C THR A 116 7.08 12.89 12.56
N SER A 117 7.20 14.09 11.95
CA SER A 117 6.34 15.24 12.31
C SER A 117 4.89 14.99 11.87
N THR A 118 4.70 14.42 10.69
CA THR A 118 3.37 14.11 10.18
C THR A 118 2.63 13.10 11.06
N ILE A 119 3.30 12.05 11.59
CA ILE A 119 2.68 11.15 12.57
C ILE A 119 2.24 11.90 13.81
N ARG A 120 3.02 12.87 14.30
CA ARG A 120 2.65 13.65 15.50
C ARG A 120 1.45 14.54 15.27
N GLU A 121 1.27 15.06 14.07
CA GLU A 121 0.31 16.10 13.72
C GLU A 121 -0.99 15.56 13.09
N ALA A 122 -0.96 14.34 12.55
CA ALA A 122 -2.12 13.75 11.89
C ALA A 122 -3.32 13.60 12.84
N LEU A 123 -4.48 14.04 12.38
CA LEU A 123 -5.74 13.96 13.10
C LEU A 123 -6.45 12.64 12.80
N VAL A 124 -5.96 11.57 13.44
CA VAL A 124 -6.40 10.18 13.23
C VAL A 124 -6.42 9.42 14.54
N ASP A 125 -7.17 8.32 14.59
CA ASP A 125 -7.29 7.42 15.75
C ASP A 125 -6.35 6.23 15.68
N GLY A 126 -5.65 6.04 14.56
CA GLY A 126 -4.66 4.98 14.39
C GLY A 126 -3.99 5.06 13.02
N PHE A 127 -2.97 4.21 12.80
CA PHE A 127 -2.16 4.25 11.59
C PHE A 127 -1.98 2.89 10.93
N ILE A 128 -1.94 2.89 9.60
CA ILE A 128 -1.35 1.84 8.79
C ILE A 128 -0.07 2.41 8.20
N LEU A 129 1.07 1.86 8.60
CA LEU A 129 2.39 2.31 8.19
C LEU A 129 2.93 1.34 7.13
N GLY A 130 3.06 1.83 5.91
CA GLY A 130 3.69 1.07 4.84
C GLY A 130 5.19 0.94 5.09
N HIS A 131 5.67 -0.30 5.11
CA HIS A 131 7.06 -0.69 4.92
C HIS A 131 8.08 0.22 5.62
N SER A 132 8.23 0.09 6.92
CA SER A 132 9.18 0.90 7.67
C SER A 132 10.12 0.04 8.52
N ALA A 133 11.41 0.08 8.18
CA ALA A 133 12.48 -0.26 9.10
C ALA A 133 12.91 0.96 9.94
N ASP A 134 12.19 2.08 9.84
CA ASP A 134 12.50 3.33 10.50
C ASP A 134 12.03 3.27 11.96
N ILE A 135 12.99 3.05 12.86
CA ILE A 135 12.76 2.98 14.30
C ILE A 135 12.17 4.30 14.84
N ASP A 136 12.52 5.44 14.25
CA ASP A 136 12.02 6.74 14.70
C ASP A 136 10.54 6.90 14.35
N LEU A 137 10.11 6.36 13.23
CA LEU A 137 8.71 6.33 12.83
C LEU A 137 7.88 5.47 13.79
N ILE A 138 8.36 4.25 14.07
CA ILE A 138 7.73 3.32 15.02
C ILE A 138 7.65 3.95 16.42
N THR A 139 8.76 4.50 16.88
CA THR A 139 8.84 5.18 18.20
C THR A 139 7.85 6.37 18.25
N SER A 140 7.72 7.12 17.18
CA SER A 140 6.78 8.25 17.13
C SER A 140 5.32 7.79 17.18
N ALA A 141 4.98 6.71 16.48
CA ALA A 141 3.65 6.11 16.56
C ALA A 141 3.35 5.58 17.98
N GLN A 142 4.30 4.88 18.60
CA GLN A 142 4.19 4.40 19.99
C GLN A 142 4.01 5.54 21.00
N ARG A 143 4.75 6.64 20.85
CA ARG A 143 4.63 7.81 21.73
C ARG A 143 3.23 8.47 21.66
N ARG A 144 2.55 8.37 20.53
CA ARG A 144 1.16 8.83 20.40
C ARG A 144 0.15 7.93 21.12
N ARG A 145 0.54 6.72 21.53
CA ARG A 145 -0.33 5.72 22.15
C ARG A 145 -1.58 5.41 21.33
N LEU A 146 -1.48 5.55 20.01
CA LEU A 146 -2.52 5.16 19.07
C LEU A 146 -2.23 3.75 18.54
N PRO A 147 -3.25 2.95 18.24
CA PRO A 147 -3.07 1.68 17.57
C PRO A 147 -2.43 1.90 16.20
N PHE A 148 -1.50 1.03 15.82
CA PHE A 148 -0.92 1.05 14.50
C PHE A 148 -0.54 -0.36 14.03
N VAL A 149 -0.47 -0.53 12.72
CA VAL A 149 -0.05 -1.74 12.03
C VAL A 149 1.07 -1.40 11.06
N ILE A 150 2.13 -2.18 11.06
CA ILE A 150 3.22 -2.05 10.10
C ILE A 150 3.03 -3.11 9.00
N LEU A 151 3.18 -2.69 7.77
CA LEU A 151 3.13 -3.60 6.62
C LEU A 151 4.54 -3.95 6.15
N GLU A 152 4.74 -5.20 5.72
CA GLU A 152 5.95 -5.72 5.08
C GLU A 152 7.25 -5.54 5.88
N SER A 153 7.15 -5.49 7.19
CA SER A 153 8.30 -5.43 8.11
C SER A 153 8.01 -6.21 9.38
N ASP A 154 9.04 -6.79 9.94
CA ASP A 154 9.03 -7.33 11.29
C ASP A 154 9.49 -6.25 12.26
N ALA A 155 8.59 -5.81 13.12
CA ALA A 155 8.88 -4.78 14.14
C ALA A 155 8.93 -5.38 15.56
N GLY A 156 9.04 -6.70 15.65
CA GLY A 156 9.07 -7.43 16.90
C GLY A 156 7.69 -7.83 17.45
N PRO A 157 7.68 -8.62 18.53
CA PRO A 157 6.46 -9.26 19.03
C PRO A 157 5.41 -8.30 19.59
N ASP A 158 5.83 -7.11 19.99
CA ASP A 158 4.97 -6.11 20.64
C ASP A 158 4.32 -5.13 19.66
N VAL A 159 4.45 -5.37 18.34
CA VAL A 159 3.91 -4.51 17.29
C VAL A 159 3.05 -5.33 16.35
N ASN A 160 1.88 -4.77 16.00
CA ASN A 160 1.04 -5.35 14.95
C ASN A 160 1.75 -5.28 13.60
N SER A 161 1.91 -6.41 12.92
CA SER A 161 2.49 -6.46 11.59
C SER A 161 1.78 -7.43 10.66
N ILE A 162 1.74 -7.07 9.38
CA ILE A 162 1.25 -7.94 8.30
C ILE A 162 2.30 -7.93 7.21
N ARG A 163 2.85 -9.10 6.91
CA ARG A 163 3.82 -9.32 5.83
C ARG A 163 3.43 -10.49 4.96
N ILE A 164 4.12 -10.69 3.87
CA ILE A 164 3.98 -11.85 3.00
C ILE A 164 5.24 -12.72 3.10
N ASP A 165 5.16 -13.95 2.59
CA ASP A 165 6.34 -14.78 2.36
C ASP A 165 6.98 -14.39 1.01
N GLY A 166 7.72 -13.26 1.02
CA GLY A 166 8.36 -12.71 -0.17
C GLY A 166 9.41 -13.63 -0.79
N ARG A 167 10.14 -14.38 0.06
CA ARG A 167 11.18 -15.33 -0.36
C ARG A 167 10.56 -16.50 -1.14
N SER A 168 9.54 -17.15 -0.59
CA SER A 168 8.88 -18.28 -1.27
C SER A 168 8.22 -17.82 -2.58
N GLY A 169 7.62 -16.63 -2.62
CA GLY A 169 7.06 -16.08 -3.84
C GLY A 169 8.11 -15.87 -4.94
N ALA A 170 9.23 -15.26 -4.60
CA ALA A 170 10.33 -15.05 -5.54
C ALA A 170 10.93 -16.38 -6.04
N LEU A 171 11.06 -17.35 -5.14
CA LEU A 171 11.50 -18.69 -5.48
C LEU A 171 10.55 -19.39 -6.49
N MET A 172 9.23 -19.27 -6.30
CA MET A 172 8.24 -19.79 -7.23
C MET A 172 8.37 -19.18 -8.63
N ALA A 173 8.60 -17.87 -8.72
CA ALA A 173 8.77 -17.17 -10.00
C ALA A 173 9.99 -17.70 -10.78
N VAL A 174 11.14 -17.89 -10.11
CA VAL A 174 12.35 -18.44 -10.75
C VAL A 174 12.14 -19.89 -11.18
N ARG A 175 11.60 -20.73 -10.30
CA ARG A 175 11.32 -22.14 -10.62
C ARG A 175 10.41 -22.30 -11.83
N HIS A 176 9.39 -21.44 -11.95
CA HIS A 176 8.53 -21.42 -13.12
C HIS A 176 9.33 -21.15 -14.42
N LEU A 177 10.15 -20.11 -14.44
CA LEU A 177 10.92 -19.75 -15.62
C LEU A 177 12.03 -20.77 -15.93
N THR A 178 12.70 -21.31 -14.91
CA THR A 178 13.72 -22.34 -15.11
C THR A 178 13.14 -23.66 -15.61
N ALA A 179 11.91 -24.02 -15.17
CA ALA A 179 11.16 -25.16 -15.68
C ALA A 179 10.73 -24.98 -17.15
N LEU A 180 10.50 -23.74 -17.61
CA LEU A 180 10.30 -23.43 -19.01
C LEU A 180 11.58 -23.51 -19.85
N GLY A 181 12.76 -23.58 -19.22
CA GLY A 181 14.06 -23.69 -19.88
C GLY A 181 14.89 -22.42 -19.92
N HIS A 182 14.42 -21.32 -19.30
CA HIS A 182 15.21 -20.09 -19.24
C HIS A 182 16.48 -20.26 -18.41
N ARG A 183 17.57 -19.65 -18.92
CA ARG A 183 18.90 -19.64 -18.27
C ARG A 183 19.55 -18.24 -18.29
N ALA A 184 19.06 -17.33 -19.14
CA ALA A 184 19.50 -15.95 -19.23
C ALA A 184 18.44 -15.03 -18.60
N PHE A 185 18.77 -14.45 -17.45
CA PHE A 185 17.85 -13.67 -16.64
C PHE A 185 18.28 -12.20 -16.51
N ALA A 186 17.33 -11.32 -16.26
CA ALA A 186 17.52 -10.00 -15.66
C ALA A 186 16.57 -9.83 -14.48
N ILE A 187 16.98 -9.05 -13.48
CA ILE A 187 16.17 -8.73 -12.31
C ILE A 187 15.94 -7.22 -12.26
N LEU A 188 14.67 -6.83 -12.17
CA LEU A 188 14.27 -5.45 -11.90
C LEU A 188 13.87 -5.34 -10.43
N SER A 189 14.77 -4.79 -9.63
CA SER A 189 14.65 -4.64 -8.18
C SER A 189 14.08 -3.28 -7.80
N ILE A 190 13.57 -3.16 -6.58
CA ILE A 190 12.98 -1.92 -6.08
C ILE A 190 14.06 -1.02 -5.46
N ARG A 191 14.13 0.22 -5.96
CA ARG A 191 14.85 1.32 -5.34
C ARG A 191 13.91 2.13 -4.46
N ARG A 192 14.32 2.43 -3.24
CA ARG A 192 13.50 3.13 -2.24
C ARG A 192 13.84 4.61 -2.07
N THR A 193 14.90 5.08 -2.72
CA THR A 193 15.33 6.48 -2.70
C THR A 193 15.18 7.10 -4.08
N SER A 194 14.82 8.36 -4.14
CA SER A 194 14.75 9.11 -5.41
C SER A 194 16.08 9.12 -6.15
N GLY A 195 16.05 9.14 -7.47
CA GLY A 195 17.23 9.25 -8.33
C GLY A 195 17.19 8.28 -9.54
N PRO A 196 18.21 8.34 -10.41
CA PRO A 196 18.24 7.51 -11.62
C PRO A 196 18.39 6.03 -11.29
N PRO A 197 18.04 5.12 -12.22
CA PRO A 197 18.25 3.68 -12.05
C PRO A 197 19.69 3.33 -11.67
N ILE A 198 19.85 2.34 -10.77
CA ILE A 198 21.17 1.79 -10.42
C ILE A 198 21.33 0.45 -11.11
N VAL A 199 22.43 0.28 -11.85
CA VAL A 199 22.70 -0.94 -12.60
C VAL A 199 23.85 -1.72 -11.96
N HIS A 200 23.54 -2.90 -11.46
CA HIS A 200 24.51 -3.87 -10.96
C HIS A 200 24.86 -4.86 -12.07
N LYS A 201 26.02 -4.67 -12.68
CA LYS A 201 26.51 -5.55 -13.75
C LYS A 201 26.83 -6.94 -13.22
N PRO A 202 26.74 -7.99 -14.06
CA PRO A 202 27.23 -9.32 -13.72
C PRO A 202 28.66 -9.32 -13.19
N SER A 203 28.92 -10.17 -12.19
CA SER A 203 30.22 -10.31 -11.54
C SER A 203 30.56 -11.79 -11.32
N LYS A 204 31.85 -12.15 -11.40
CA LYS A 204 32.35 -13.47 -11.02
C LYS A 204 32.51 -13.63 -9.50
N GLY A 205 32.42 -12.55 -8.74
CA GLY A 205 32.54 -12.54 -7.28
C GLY A 205 31.24 -12.12 -6.61
N LYS A 206 31.14 -12.36 -5.28
CA LYS A 206 29.95 -11.95 -4.50
C LYS A 206 29.74 -10.45 -4.55
N ARG A 207 28.55 -10.04 -4.98
CA ARG A 207 28.15 -8.64 -4.97
C ARG A 207 27.48 -8.29 -3.63
N LYS A 208 27.80 -7.11 -3.11
CA LYS A 208 27.08 -6.55 -1.98
C LYS A 208 25.93 -5.69 -2.50
N ILE A 209 24.82 -6.33 -2.84
CA ILE A 209 23.58 -5.62 -3.16
C ILE A 209 22.89 -5.33 -1.82
N ARG A 210 22.80 -4.07 -1.44
CA ARG A 210 22.03 -3.65 -0.28
C ARG A 210 20.60 -3.45 -0.74
N ALA A 211 19.75 -4.43 -0.50
CA ALA A 211 18.32 -4.21 -0.59
C ALA A 211 17.90 -3.15 0.44
N GLY A 212 17.09 -2.19 0.02
CA GLY A 212 16.72 -1.06 0.87
C GLY A 212 15.82 -1.44 2.05
N PHE A 213 15.08 -2.56 1.93
CA PHE A 213 14.14 -3.04 2.95
C PHE A 213 14.17 -4.57 3.08
N PRO A 214 13.74 -5.12 4.24
CA PRO A 214 13.71 -6.56 4.48
C PRO A 214 12.98 -7.36 3.39
N LEU A 215 11.82 -6.91 2.93
CA LEU A 215 11.07 -7.59 1.88
C LEU A 215 11.83 -7.67 0.55
N ASP A 216 12.52 -6.60 0.17
CA ASP A 216 13.30 -6.59 -1.08
C ASP A 216 14.47 -7.57 -0.95
N HIS A 217 15.05 -7.69 0.24
CA HIS A 217 16.09 -8.66 0.56
C HIS A 217 15.56 -10.11 0.50
N GLU A 218 14.40 -10.38 1.11
CA GLU A 218 13.75 -11.70 1.03
C GLU A 218 13.47 -12.13 -0.42
N ARG A 219 13.01 -11.20 -1.28
CA ARG A 219 12.79 -11.48 -2.71
C ARG A 219 14.09 -11.79 -3.44
N LEU A 220 15.17 -11.03 -3.18
CA LEU A 220 16.50 -11.33 -3.75
C LEU A 220 17.03 -12.68 -3.29
N GLU A 221 16.86 -13.04 -2.03
CA GLU A 221 17.22 -14.37 -1.50
C GLU A 221 16.44 -15.49 -2.20
N GLY A 222 15.12 -15.29 -2.41
CA GLY A 222 14.29 -16.25 -3.15
C GLY A 222 14.74 -16.42 -4.60
N PHE A 223 15.05 -15.32 -5.29
CA PHE A 223 15.63 -15.37 -6.64
C PHE A 223 16.98 -16.09 -6.65
N ALA A 224 17.87 -15.74 -5.71
CA ALA A 224 19.18 -16.38 -5.61
C ALA A 224 19.07 -17.89 -5.36
N GLN A 225 18.17 -18.31 -4.48
CA GLN A 225 17.93 -19.73 -4.20
C GLN A 225 17.43 -20.46 -5.45
N GLY A 226 16.42 -19.92 -6.15
CA GLY A 226 15.87 -20.57 -7.35
C GLY A 226 16.87 -20.64 -8.51
N LEU A 227 17.71 -19.64 -8.68
CA LEU A 227 18.79 -19.66 -9.66
C LEU A 227 19.84 -20.72 -9.31
N ALA A 228 20.22 -20.85 -8.04
CA ALA A 228 21.18 -21.83 -7.58
C ALA A 228 20.70 -23.28 -7.80
N GLU A 229 19.41 -23.55 -7.80
CA GLU A 229 18.83 -24.88 -8.08
C GLU A 229 19.10 -25.35 -9.52
N VAL A 230 19.54 -24.46 -10.42
CA VAL A 230 19.91 -24.76 -11.82
C VAL A 230 21.32 -24.28 -12.13
N ASP A 231 22.22 -24.28 -11.15
CA ASP A 231 23.64 -23.93 -11.24
C ASP A 231 23.90 -22.49 -11.76
N LEU A 232 22.94 -21.56 -11.55
CA LEU A 232 23.11 -20.16 -11.86
C LEU A 232 23.36 -19.34 -10.59
N SER A 233 24.31 -18.41 -10.67
CA SER A 233 24.54 -17.46 -9.58
C SER A 233 23.79 -16.15 -9.83
N ILE A 234 23.11 -15.63 -8.80
CA ILE A 234 22.52 -14.30 -8.86
C ILE A 234 23.55 -13.21 -9.14
N ASP A 235 24.82 -13.43 -8.77
CA ASP A 235 25.93 -12.51 -9.07
C ASP A 235 26.23 -12.39 -10.57
N ALA A 236 25.87 -13.41 -11.34
CA ALA A 236 26.01 -13.43 -12.81
C ALA A 236 24.81 -12.81 -13.54
N VAL A 237 23.75 -12.45 -12.83
CA VAL A 237 22.52 -11.87 -13.40
C VAL A 237 22.57 -10.34 -13.31
N PRO A 238 22.29 -9.57 -14.39
CA PRO A 238 22.11 -8.12 -14.28
C PRO A 238 20.96 -7.79 -13.34
N ILE A 239 21.20 -6.89 -12.36
CA ILE A 239 20.15 -6.39 -11.46
C ILE A 239 20.06 -4.88 -11.65
N ILE A 240 18.86 -4.41 -11.93
CA ILE A 240 18.57 -2.99 -12.13
C ILE A 240 17.61 -2.53 -11.01
N GLU A 241 18.00 -1.53 -10.24
CA GLU A 241 17.15 -0.94 -9.22
C GLU A 241 16.45 0.29 -9.77
N THR A 242 15.11 0.29 -9.75
CA THR A 242 14.26 1.42 -10.15
C THR A 242 13.18 1.67 -9.12
N ILE A 243 12.65 2.88 -9.07
CA ILE A 243 11.42 3.16 -8.33
C ILE A 243 10.29 2.46 -9.08
N PRO A 244 9.35 1.77 -8.40
CA PRO A 244 8.16 1.24 -9.05
C PRO A 244 7.39 2.34 -9.79
N GLY A 245 7.04 2.09 -11.05
CA GLY A 245 6.38 3.08 -11.91
C GLY A 245 7.33 4.08 -12.58
N ASP A 246 8.65 3.93 -12.44
CA ASP A 246 9.62 4.68 -13.25
C ASP A 246 9.45 4.30 -14.73
N PRO A 247 9.05 5.25 -15.61
CA PRO A 247 8.81 4.94 -17.01
C PRO A 247 10.07 4.53 -17.77
N SER A 248 11.26 4.83 -17.23
CA SER A 248 12.53 4.42 -17.83
C SER A 248 12.93 2.98 -17.51
N ALA A 249 12.27 2.32 -16.55
CA ALA A 249 12.66 1.00 -16.07
C ALA A 249 12.72 -0.05 -17.17
N GLY A 250 11.70 -0.09 -18.05
CA GLY A 250 11.67 -0.99 -19.20
C GLY A 250 12.82 -0.73 -20.17
N ALA A 251 13.09 0.54 -20.50
CA ALA A 251 14.20 0.89 -21.39
C ALA A 251 15.54 0.45 -20.83
N VAL A 252 15.78 0.74 -19.55
CA VAL A 252 17.05 0.40 -18.91
C VAL A 252 17.28 -1.12 -18.85
N VAL A 253 16.25 -1.92 -18.56
CA VAL A 253 16.42 -3.38 -18.51
C VAL A 253 16.78 -3.95 -19.89
N PHE A 254 16.12 -3.52 -20.97
CA PHE A 254 16.46 -3.98 -22.33
C PHE A 254 17.83 -3.51 -22.80
N ASP A 255 18.25 -2.30 -22.43
CA ASP A 255 19.56 -1.76 -22.80
C ASP A 255 20.71 -2.41 -22.02
N ARG A 256 20.46 -2.85 -20.79
CA ARG A 256 21.50 -3.37 -19.89
C ARG A 256 21.53 -4.89 -19.80
N ALA A 257 20.49 -5.56 -20.26
CA ALA A 257 20.39 -7.01 -20.27
C ALA A 257 19.79 -7.51 -21.60
N PRO A 258 20.37 -7.14 -22.77
CA PRO A 258 19.82 -7.50 -24.09
C PRO A 258 19.75 -9.00 -24.34
N GLU A 259 20.59 -9.79 -23.67
CA GLU A 259 20.63 -11.26 -23.80
C GLU A 259 19.63 -11.98 -22.88
N ALA A 260 18.91 -11.25 -22.01
CA ALA A 260 17.97 -11.86 -21.09
C ALA A 260 16.76 -12.42 -21.85
N THR A 261 16.48 -13.69 -21.65
CA THR A 261 15.27 -14.35 -22.15
C THR A 261 14.14 -14.34 -21.14
N ALA A 262 14.42 -13.97 -19.88
CA ALA A 262 13.46 -13.87 -18.80
C ALA A 262 13.77 -12.68 -17.88
N ILE A 263 12.75 -11.89 -17.55
CA ILE A 263 12.83 -10.76 -16.65
C ILE A 263 11.97 -11.05 -15.42
N LEU A 264 12.62 -11.01 -14.24
CA LEU A 264 11.99 -11.09 -12.93
C LEU A 264 11.85 -9.68 -12.37
N THR A 265 10.65 -9.29 -11.99
CA THR A 265 10.43 -7.98 -11.38
C THR A 265 9.94 -8.11 -9.94
N MET A 266 10.21 -7.12 -9.12
CA MET A 266 9.77 -7.08 -7.72
C MET A 266 8.40 -6.41 -7.53
N SER A 267 7.78 -5.92 -8.59
CA SER A 267 6.40 -5.43 -8.56
C SER A 267 5.75 -5.52 -9.94
N ASP A 268 4.43 -5.65 -9.96
CA ASP A 268 3.67 -5.60 -11.21
C ASP A 268 3.83 -4.24 -11.90
N TRP A 269 3.95 -3.16 -11.14
CA TRP A 269 4.13 -1.83 -11.72
C TRP A 269 5.45 -1.71 -12.51
N GLN A 270 6.53 -2.33 -12.01
CA GLN A 270 7.78 -2.45 -12.79
C GLN A 270 7.59 -3.33 -14.02
N ALA A 271 6.91 -4.48 -13.88
CA ALA A 271 6.64 -5.37 -15.01
C ALA A 271 5.83 -4.67 -16.12
N ILE A 272 4.83 -3.86 -15.76
CA ILE A 272 4.03 -3.07 -16.71
C ILE A 272 4.93 -2.13 -17.52
N THR A 273 5.89 -1.44 -16.89
CA THR A 273 6.83 -0.58 -17.65
C THR A 273 7.71 -1.37 -18.62
N VAL A 274 8.03 -2.62 -18.30
CA VAL A 274 8.75 -3.52 -19.24
C VAL A 274 7.85 -3.91 -20.40
N LEU A 275 6.58 -4.24 -20.17
CA LEU A 275 5.62 -4.57 -21.22
C LEU A 275 5.40 -3.38 -22.17
N ASP A 276 5.20 -2.18 -21.63
CA ASP A 276 5.01 -0.95 -22.39
C ASP A 276 6.23 -0.64 -23.27
N GLU A 277 7.43 -0.81 -22.74
CA GLU A 277 8.66 -0.59 -23.50
C GLU A 277 8.90 -1.68 -24.56
N ALA A 278 8.51 -2.93 -24.29
CA ALA A 278 8.55 -4.01 -25.27
C ALA A 278 7.68 -3.67 -26.49
N VAL A 279 6.45 -3.20 -26.26
CA VAL A 279 5.57 -2.73 -27.34
C VAL A 279 6.22 -1.61 -28.15
N ARG A 280 6.83 -0.62 -27.47
CA ARG A 280 7.50 0.52 -28.13
C ARG A 280 8.68 0.08 -29.00
N ARG A 281 9.38 -1.00 -28.61
CA ARG A 281 10.54 -1.56 -29.35
C ARG A 281 10.18 -2.64 -30.37
N GLY A 282 8.92 -3.06 -30.45
CA GLY A 282 8.50 -4.20 -31.26
C GLY A 282 9.02 -5.55 -30.75
N ILE A 283 9.29 -5.65 -29.44
CA ILE A 283 9.71 -6.89 -28.78
C ILE A 283 8.46 -7.65 -28.37
N ASN A 284 8.29 -8.87 -28.87
CA ASN A 284 7.13 -9.69 -28.52
C ASN A 284 7.36 -10.38 -27.16
N ILE A 285 6.40 -10.23 -26.26
CA ILE A 285 6.30 -10.98 -25.02
C ILE A 285 5.13 -11.93 -25.17
N PRO A 286 5.30 -13.24 -24.91
CA PRO A 286 6.48 -13.89 -24.32
C PRO A 286 7.53 -14.42 -25.31
N GLU A 287 7.35 -14.27 -26.63
CA GLU A 287 8.14 -14.98 -27.66
C GLU A 287 9.63 -14.63 -27.65
N HIS A 288 10.00 -13.36 -27.40
CA HIS A 288 11.40 -12.93 -27.31
C HIS A 288 11.90 -12.95 -25.87
N VAL A 289 11.05 -12.54 -24.92
CA VAL A 289 11.39 -12.46 -23.51
C VAL A 289 10.16 -12.73 -22.65
N SER A 290 10.31 -13.60 -21.65
CA SER A 290 9.30 -13.86 -20.63
C SER A 290 9.40 -12.82 -19.52
N VAL A 291 8.25 -12.39 -18.97
CA VAL A 291 8.20 -11.43 -17.84
C VAL A 291 7.34 -11.99 -16.72
N VAL A 292 7.85 -11.94 -15.50
CA VAL A 292 7.10 -12.29 -14.28
C VAL A 292 7.09 -11.09 -13.35
N GLY A 293 5.88 -10.69 -12.93
CA GLY A 293 5.61 -9.64 -11.96
C GLY A 293 5.58 -10.14 -10.52
N PHE A 294 5.30 -9.21 -9.63
CA PHE A 294 5.03 -9.48 -8.24
C PHE A 294 3.95 -8.49 -7.75
N ASP A 295 2.97 -8.94 -7.01
CA ASP A 295 1.87 -8.29 -6.30
C ASP A 295 0.52 -8.92 -6.65
N GLY A 296 0.26 -9.29 -7.90
CA GLY A 296 -1.01 -9.86 -8.36
C GLY A 296 -2.11 -8.82 -8.53
N THR A 297 -1.74 -7.60 -8.93
CA THR A 297 -2.69 -6.49 -9.12
C THR A 297 -3.71 -6.76 -10.21
N ALA A 298 -4.87 -6.11 -10.14
CA ALA A 298 -5.90 -6.20 -11.17
C ALA A 298 -5.39 -5.69 -12.53
N GLU A 299 -4.49 -4.72 -12.53
CA GLU A 299 -3.83 -4.21 -13.74
C GLU A 299 -2.99 -5.30 -14.42
N ALA A 300 -2.28 -6.14 -13.67
CA ALA A 300 -1.49 -7.25 -14.22
C ALA A 300 -2.32 -8.22 -15.07
N ALA A 301 -3.58 -8.43 -14.71
CA ALA A 301 -4.49 -9.26 -15.48
C ALA A 301 -4.99 -8.60 -16.77
N ARG A 302 -4.90 -7.27 -16.88
CA ARG A 302 -5.40 -6.47 -18.00
C ARG A 302 -4.32 -6.04 -18.97
N THR A 303 -3.06 -6.33 -18.71
CA THR A 303 -1.97 -6.07 -19.66
C THR A 303 -2.10 -6.92 -20.91
N THR A 304 -1.40 -6.54 -21.98
CA THR A 304 -1.29 -7.32 -23.21
C THR A 304 0.18 -7.61 -23.49
N PRO A 305 0.62 -8.89 -23.35
CA PRO A 305 -0.14 -10.04 -22.83
C PRO A 305 -0.46 -9.92 -21.33
N PRO A 306 -1.50 -10.64 -20.82
CA PRO A 306 -1.77 -10.71 -19.38
C PRO A 306 -0.56 -11.21 -18.61
N LEU A 307 -0.16 -10.48 -17.56
CA LEU A 307 1.08 -10.67 -16.80
C LEU A 307 1.00 -11.85 -15.83
N SER A 308 1.93 -12.81 -15.96
CA SER A 308 2.21 -13.80 -14.93
C SER A 308 2.85 -13.11 -13.73
N THR A 309 2.37 -13.38 -12.53
CA THR A 309 2.80 -12.64 -11.34
C THR A 309 2.70 -13.48 -10.08
N VAL A 310 3.55 -13.19 -9.11
CA VAL A 310 3.37 -13.69 -7.74
C VAL A 310 2.31 -12.85 -7.05
N ALA A 311 1.14 -13.44 -6.86
CA ALA A 311 -0.01 -12.76 -6.28
C ALA A 311 0.01 -12.81 -4.75
N GLN A 312 -0.35 -11.69 -4.15
CA GLN A 312 -0.67 -11.52 -2.74
C GLN A 312 -2.07 -10.92 -2.63
N ASN A 313 -2.86 -11.32 -1.65
CA ASN A 313 -4.20 -10.78 -1.51
C ASN A 313 -4.14 -9.36 -0.89
N ILE A 314 -3.90 -8.35 -1.74
CA ILE A 314 -3.65 -6.96 -1.31
C ILE A 314 -4.88 -6.35 -0.63
N VAL A 315 -6.07 -6.57 -1.19
CA VAL A 315 -7.33 -6.06 -0.61
C VAL A 315 -7.55 -6.66 0.77
N GLN A 316 -7.35 -7.97 0.92
CA GLN A 316 -7.46 -8.62 2.23
C GLN A 316 -6.41 -8.12 3.22
N LYS A 317 -5.18 -7.82 2.76
CA LYS A 317 -4.15 -7.19 3.58
C LYS A 317 -4.63 -5.84 4.14
N GLY A 318 -5.21 -5.00 3.29
CA GLY A 318 -5.79 -3.73 3.70
C GLY A 318 -6.92 -3.89 4.72
N ARG A 319 -7.84 -4.84 4.48
CA ARG A 319 -8.92 -5.15 5.43
C ARG A 319 -8.37 -5.60 6.79
N LEU A 320 -7.42 -6.53 6.80
CA LEU A 320 -6.81 -7.02 8.05
C LEU A 320 -6.10 -5.88 8.80
N ALA A 321 -5.35 -5.03 8.09
CA ALA A 321 -4.65 -3.91 8.70
C ALA A 321 -5.62 -2.92 9.37
N ALA A 322 -6.69 -2.52 8.68
CA ALA A 322 -7.70 -1.64 9.24
C ALA A 322 -8.43 -2.28 10.42
N ALA A 323 -8.84 -3.55 10.31
CA ALA A 323 -9.50 -4.27 11.37
C ALA A 323 -8.63 -4.38 12.63
N MET A 324 -7.31 -4.61 12.48
CA MET A 324 -6.37 -4.64 13.61
C MET A 324 -6.23 -3.29 14.30
N VAL A 325 -6.23 -2.18 13.55
CA VAL A 325 -6.21 -0.83 14.12
C VAL A 325 -7.49 -0.54 14.92
N PHE A 326 -8.66 -0.82 14.34
CA PHE A 326 -9.92 -0.53 15.03
C PHE A 326 -10.19 -1.46 16.22
N ALA A 327 -9.74 -2.72 16.17
CA ALA A 327 -9.90 -3.66 17.28
C ALA A 327 -9.09 -3.27 18.51
N ASN A 328 -7.97 -2.54 18.34
CA ASN A 328 -7.04 -2.13 19.41
C ASN A 328 -6.75 -3.27 20.41
N GLY A 329 -6.54 -4.47 19.88
CA GLY A 329 -6.28 -5.69 20.65
C GLY A 329 -4.78 -5.93 20.91
N PRO A 330 -4.43 -7.07 21.52
CA PRO A 330 -3.04 -7.45 21.69
C PRO A 330 -2.32 -7.56 20.33
N PRO A 331 -1.02 -7.27 20.29
CA PRO A 331 -0.23 -7.32 19.06
C PRO A 331 -0.31 -8.68 18.36
N LYS A 332 -0.41 -8.66 17.04
CA LYS A 332 -0.43 -9.84 16.18
C LYS A 332 0.51 -9.66 15.01
N GLN A 333 1.26 -10.71 14.68
CA GLN A 333 2.08 -10.80 13.49
C GLN A 333 1.42 -11.79 12.52
N ILE A 334 1.10 -11.31 11.32
CA ILE A 334 0.45 -12.12 10.27
C ILE A 334 1.39 -12.26 9.09
N VAL A 335 1.66 -13.49 8.67
CA VAL A 335 2.33 -13.78 7.41
C VAL A 335 1.28 -14.30 6.44
N MET A 336 0.98 -13.53 5.41
CA MET A 336 0.02 -13.92 4.39
C MET A 336 0.68 -14.79 3.33
N PRO A 337 0.00 -15.82 2.83
CA PRO A 337 0.51 -16.65 1.75
C PRO A 337 0.56 -15.86 0.44
N VAL A 338 1.41 -16.35 -0.46
CA VAL A 338 1.51 -15.88 -1.85
C VAL A 338 1.37 -17.06 -2.80
N GLU A 339 0.96 -16.80 -4.03
CA GLU A 339 0.83 -17.83 -5.07
C GLU A 339 1.32 -17.30 -6.42
N LEU A 340 1.86 -18.17 -7.28
CA LEU A 340 2.19 -17.80 -8.64
C LEU A 340 0.97 -17.99 -9.55
N VAL A 341 0.49 -16.88 -10.10
CA VAL A 341 -0.57 -16.86 -11.11
C VAL A 341 0.07 -16.79 -12.49
N VAL A 342 0.10 -17.93 -13.19
CA VAL A 342 0.63 -18.02 -14.55
C VAL A 342 -0.41 -17.53 -15.55
N ARG A 343 0.02 -16.60 -16.43
CA ARG A 343 -0.77 -16.05 -17.53
C ARG A 343 0.02 -16.12 -18.84
N ALA A 344 -0.18 -15.17 -19.74
CA ALA A 344 0.37 -15.23 -21.10
C ALA A 344 1.72 -14.51 -21.30
N SER A 345 2.32 -13.94 -20.24
CA SER A 345 3.61 -13.22 -20.35
C SER A 345 4.84 -14.12 -20.23
N THR A 346 4.66 -15.45 -20.15
CA THR A 346 5.76 -16.41 -20.04
C THR A 346 5.58 -17.58 -21.00
N ALA A 347 6.66 -17.99 -21.65
CA ALA A 347 6.72 -19.16 -22.55
C ALA A 347 8.12 -19.77 -22.51
N ARG A 348 8.37 -20.84 -23.24
CA ARG A 348 9.71 -21.38 -23.44
C ARG A 348 10.58 -20.39 -24.22
N PRO A 349 11.87 -20.24 -23.91
CA PRO A 349 12.77 -19.42 -24.70
C PRO A 349 12.86 -19.93 -26.13
N ARG A 350 12.98 -19.02 -27.07
CA ARG A 350 13.37 -19.41 -28.44
C ARG A 350 14.78 -19.96 -28.38
N GLY A 351 15.01 -21.10 -29.01
CA GLY A 351 16.32 -21.75 -29.13
C GLY A 351 17.30 -20.91 -29.95
#